data_5f34737b31a5210737d4e84d0317e7f4
#
_entry.id   5f34737b31a5210737d4e84d0317e7f4
#
_cell.length_a   1.000
_cell.length_b   1.000
_cell.length_c   1.000
_cell.angle_alpha   90.00
_cell.angle_beta   90.00
_cell.angle_gamma   90.00
#
_symmetry.space_group_name_H-M   'P 1'
#
loop_
_entity.id
_entity.type
_entity.pdbx_description
1 polymer ?
#
loop_
_entity_poly.entity_id
_entity_poly.type
_entity_poly.pdbx_seq_one_letter_code
_entity_poly.pdbx_strand_id
1 'polypeptide(L)'
;MSWDIEVHEKVYQRLANEIFFRILRGEYALGAKLPSYIDFAKEAGSSPETVRKAIRELQQQGVVEKTRQGYFVTSDEATVTAFRERYLASVEKEYQNARGKVET
;
A
#
# COMPACT_ATOMS: atom_id res chain seq x y z
N MET A 1 4.01 22.75 10.43
CA MET A 1 2.87 22.19 11.13
C MET A 1 2.86 20.68 11.02
N SER A 2 2.82 20.00 12.15
CA SER A 2 2.91 18.54 12.18
C SER A 2 1.73 17.85 11.51
N TRP A 3 0.56 18.46 11.58
CA TRP A 3 -0.63 17.83 11.00
C TRP A 3 -0.68 17.87 9.47
N ASP A 4 0.04 18.78 8.83
CA ASP A 4 0.19 18.76 7.38
C ASP A 4 0.99 17.53 6.96
N ILE A 5 2.01 17.19 7.75
CA ILE A 5 2.81 15.99 7.54
C ILE A 5 1.94 14.74 7.72
N GLU A 6 1.07 14.73 8.72
CA GLU A 6 0.16 13.62 8.97
C GLU A 6 -0.81 13.41 7.81
N VAL A 7 -1.32 14.48 7.22
CA VAL A 7 -2.21 14.39 6.06
C VAL A 7 -1.48 13.73 4.89
N HIS A 8 -0.23 14.14 4.62
CA HIS A 8 0.58 13.55 3.56
C HIS A 8 0.83 12.06 3.81
N GLU A 9 1.14 11.70 5.05
CA GLU A 9 1.37 10.31 5.40
C GLU A 9 0.12 9.47 5.20
N LYS A 10 -1.04 9.99 5.58
CA LYS A 10 -2.30 9.28 5.39
C LYS A 10 -2.61 9.05 3.91
N VAL A 11 -2.32 10.02 3.07
CA VAL A 11 -2.59 9.90 1.63
C VAL A 11 -1.75 8.79 1.01
N TYR A 12 -0.44 8.77 1.29
CA TYR A 12 0.41 7.73 0.70
C TYR A 12 0.10 6.36 1.28
N GLN A 13 -0.31 6.28 2.56
CA GLN A 13 -0.70 5.01 3.15
C GLN A 13 -1.99 4.46 2.54
N ARG A 14 -2.98 5.32 2.29
CA ARG A 14 -4.19 4.89 1.59
C ARG A 14 -3.86 4.36 0.20
N LEU A 15 -2.96 5.04 -0.48
CA LEU A 15 -2.55 4.65 -1.81
C LEU A 15 -1.82 3.31 -1.78
N ALA A 16 -0.94 3.11 -0.80
CA ALA A 16 -0.27 1.83 -0.63
C ALA A 16 -1.28 0.70 -0.38
N ASN A 17 -2.27 0.96 0.47
CA ASN A 17 -3.32 0.00 0.76
C ASN A 17 -4.13 -0.33 -0.48
N GLU A 18 -4.47 0.67 -1.29
CA GLU A 18 -5.22 0.46 -2.54
C GLU A 18 -4.42 -0.39 -3.51
N ILE A 19 -3.15 -0.12 -3.68
CA ILE A 19 -2.28 -0.93 -4.54
C ILE A 19 -2.23 -2.37 -4.03
N PHE A 20 -2.09 -2.54 -2.72
CA PHE A 20 -2.08 -3.86 -2.11
C PHE A 20 -3.39 -4.62 -2.35
N PHE A 21 -4.53 -3.95 -2.21
CA PHE A 21 -5.83 -4.56 -2.49
C PHE A 21 -5.94 -5.00 -3.94
N ARG A 22 -5.42 -4.21 -4.86
CA ARG A 22 -5.42 -4.60 -6.28
C ARG A 22 -4.58 -5.85 -6.51
N ILE A 23 -3.47 -6.00 -5.78
CA ILE A 23 -2.67 -7.21 -5.82
C ILE A 23 -3.48 -8.39 -5.28
N LEU A 24 -4.17 -8.21 -4.15
CA LEU A 24 -4.99 -9.27 -3.55
C LEU A 24 -6.15 -9.68 -4.44
N ARG A 25 -6.74 -8.74 -5.18
CA ARG A 25 -7.84 -9.04 -6.09
C ARG A 25 -7.37 -9.68 -7.40
N GLY A 26 -6.07 -9.79 -7.60
CA GLY A 26 -5.52 -10.39 -8.79
C GLY A 26 -5.38 -9.44 -9.97
N GLU A 27 -5.60 -8.14 -9.79
CA GLU A 27 -5.37 -7.17 -10.87
C GLU A 27 -3.89 -7.11 -11.25
N TYR A 28 -3.00 -7.35 -10.29
CA TYR A 28 -1.58 -7.51 -10.55
C TYR A 28 -1.16 -8.85 -9.99
N ALA A 29 -0.87 -9.80 -10.87
CA ALA A 29 -0.51 -11.15 -10.48
C ALA A 29 0.84 -11.19 -9.79
N LEU A 30 1.09 -12.27 -9.04
CA LEU A 30 2.40 -12.49 -8.44
C LEU A 30 3.46 -12.52 -9.54
N GLY A 31 4.56 -11.79 -9.32
CA GLY A 31 5.65 -11.67 -10.29
C GLY A 31 5.37 -10.74 -11.46
N ALA A 32 4.19 -10.15 -11.55
CA ALA A 32 3.84 -9.27 -12.66
C ALA A 32 4.44 -7.87 -12.47
N LYS A 33 4.70 -7.22 -13.59
CA LYS A 33 5.20 -5.84 -13.58
C LYS A 33 4.07 -4.88 -13.26
N LEU A 34 4.34 -3.95 -12.34
CA LEU A 34 3.42 -2.88 -11.99
C LEU A 34 3.54 -1.74 -13.01
N PRO A 35 2.48 -0.93 -13.18
CA PRO A 35 2.61 0.33 -13.92
C PRO A 35 3.68 1.22 -13.29
N SER A 36 4.25 2.13 -14.08
CA SER A 36 5.20 3.10 -13.54
C SER A 36 4.51 3.99 -12.51
N TYR A 37 5.30 4.57 -11.59
CA TYR A 37 4.72 5.46 -10.60
C TYR A 37 4.09 6.71 -11.24
N ILE A 38 4.55 7.10 -12.43
CA ILE A 38 3.95 8.20 -13.17
C ILE A 38 2.56 7.82 -13.66
N ASP A 39 2.42 6.61 -14.21
CA ASP A 39 1.12 6.11 -14.68
C ASP A 39 0.15 5.93 -13.52
N PHE A 40 0.61 5.38 -12.40
CA PHE A 40 -0.21 5.29 -11.19
C PHE A 40 -0.68 6.66 -10.72
N ALA A 41 0.21 7.67 -10.78
CA ALA A 41 -0.14 9.01 -10.35
C ALA A 41 -1.27 9.59 -11.19
N LYS A 42 -1.24 9.38 -12.49
CA LYS A 42 -2.30 9.84 -13.39
C LYS A 42 -3.62 9.15 -13.07
N GLU A 43 -3.58 7.84 -12.90
CA GLU A 43 -4.77 7.05 -12.61
C GLU A 43 -5.37 7.40 -11.25
N ALA A 44 -4.53 7.58 -10.24
CA ALA A 44 -4.97 7.86 -8.88
C ALA A 44 -5.29 9.34 -8.62
N GLY A 45 -4.94 10.22 -9.55
CA GLY A 45 -5.09 11.66 -9.32
C GLY A 45 -4.19 12.18 -8.23
N SER A 46 -3.03 11.56 -8.02
CA SER A 46 -2.06 11.93 -6.99
C SER A 46 -0.76 12.38 -7.62
N SER A 47 0.11 13.00 -6.81
CA SER A 47 1.42 13.38 -7.31
C SER A 47 2.32 12.15 -7.46
N PRO A 48 3.26 12.16 -8.42
CA PRO A 48 4.20 11.06 -8.55
C PRO A 48 5.01 10.79 -7.29
N GLU A 49 5.32 11.83 -6.53
CA GLU A 49 6.06 11.69 -5.27
C GLU A 49 5.27 10.88 -4.24
N THR A 50 3.97 11.14 -4.12
CA THR A 50 3.10 10.40 -3.21
C THR A 50 3.02 8.93 -3.60
N VAL A 51 2.88 8.65 -4.90
CA VAL A 51 2.85 7.29 -5.42
C VAL A 51 4.17 6.59 -5.13
N ARG A 52 5.29 7.28 -5.35
CA ARG A 52 6.61 6.69 -5.09
C ARG A 52 6.77 6.28 -3.62
N LYS A 53 6.29 7.11 -2.70
CA LYS A 53 6.31 6.79 -1.28
C LYS A 53 5.45 5.56 -0.98
N ALA A 54 4.27 5.48 -1.59
CA ALA A 54 3.37 4.33 -1.41
C ALA A 54 4.03 3.03 -1.89
N ILE A 55 4.63 3.06 -3.07
CA ILE A 55 5.31 1.89 -3.64
C ILE A 55 6.51 1.50 -2.76
N ARG A 56 7.25 2.49 -2.28
CA ARG A 56 8.39 2.23 -1.40
C ARG A 56 7.95 1.54 -0.10
N GLU A 57 6.80 1.92 0.43
CA GLU A 57 6.25 1.26 1.61
C GLU A 57 6.00 -0.22 1.35
N LEU A 58 5.39 -0.56 0.21
CA LEU A 58 5.17 -1.94 -0.18
C LEU A 58 6.49 -2.68 -0.44
N GLN A 59 7.48 -1.97 -0.98
CA GLN A 59 8.81 -2.53 -1.19
C GLN A 59 9.47 -2.88 0.14
N GLN A 60 9.35 -2.02 1.14
CA GLN A 60 9.90 -2.29 2.47
C GLN A 60 9.24 -3.50 3.12
N GLN A 61 7.97 -3.74 2.82
CA GLN A 61 7.26 -4.91 3.32
C GLN A 61 7.54 -6.18 2.50
N GLY A 62 8.30 -6.06 1.41
CA GLY A 62 8.63 -7.19 0.57
C GLY A 62 7.56 -7.58 -0.44
N VAL A 63 6.44 -6.87 -0.47
CA VAL A 63 5.34 -7.16 -1.40
C VAL A 63 5.68 -6.73 -2.82
N VAL A 64 6.47 -5.67 -2.97
CA VAL A 64 6.91 -5.14 -4.26
C VAL A 64 8.42 -5.21 -4.33
N GLU A 65 8.95 -5.60 -5.48
CA GLU A 65 10.39 -5.68 -5.72
C GLU A 65 10.77 -4.68 -6.81
N LYS A 66 11.90 -4.02 -6.64
CA LYS A 66 12.43 -3.10 -7.63
C LYS A 66 13.55 -3.75 -8.40
N THR A 67 13.48 -3.67 -9.72
CA THR A 67 14.53 -4.14 -10.62
C THR A 67 14.92 -3.02 -11.57
N ARG A 68 15.89 -3.28 -12.44
CA ARG A 68 16.28 -2.33 -13.49
C ARG A 68 15.13 -2.05 -14.44
N GLN A 69 14.18 -2.96 -14.56
CA GLN A 69 13.07 -2.86 -15.50
C GLN A 69 11.82 -2.23 -14.89
N GLY A 70 11.84 -1.91 -13.59
CA GLY A 70 10.74 -1.28 -12.90
C GLY A 70 10.35 -2.01 -11.62
N TYR A 71 9.11 -1.82 -11.22
CA TYR A 71 8.58 -2.44 -10.00
C TYR A 71 7.73 -3.65 -10.37
N PHE A 72 7.89 -4.73 -9.61
CA PHE A 72 7.19 -5.99 -9.82
C PHE A 72 6.55 -6.45 -8.52
N VAL A 73 5.41 -7.11 -8.61
CA VAL A 73 4.84 -7.79 -7.46
C VAL A 73 5.75 -8.95 -7.11
N THR A 74 5.99 -9.18 -5.80
CA THR A 74 6.76 -10.34 -5.40
C THR A 74 6.12 -11.62 -5.93
N SER A 75 6.94 -12.61 -6.27
CA SER A 75 6.45 -13.93 -6.64
C SER A 75 6.26 -14.84 -5.44
N ASP A 76 6.65 -14.36 -4.24
CA ASP A 76 6.54 -15.14 -3.00
C ASP A 76 5.16 -14.95 -2.37
N GLU A 77 4.30 -15.92 -2.58
CA GLU A 77 2.95 -15.91 -2.00
C GLU A 77 2.95 -15.80 -0.49
N ALA A 78 3.93 -16.42 0.17
CA ALA A 78 4.02 -16.37 1.63
C ALA A 78 4.22 -14.94 2.15
N THR A 79 5.01 -14.14 1.43
CA THR A 79 5.21 -12.74 1.78
C THR A 79 3.91 -11.95 1.69
N VAL A 80 3.15 -12.17 0.62
CA VAL A 80 1.86 -11.49 0.44
C VAL A 80 0.88 -11.91 1.53
N THR A 81 0.81 -13.20 1.84
CA THR A 81 -0.06 -13.73 2.89
C THR A 81 0.29 -13.13 4.25
N ALA A 82 1.57 -13.07 4.58
CA ALA A 82 2.02 -12.50 5.86
C ALA A 82 1.65 -11.03 5.96
N PHE A 83 1.82 -10.28 4.89
CA PHE A 83 1.44 -8.87 4.87
C PHE A 83 -0.06 -8.70 5.04
N ARG A 84 -0.85 -9.53 4.36
CA ARG A 84 -2.31 -9.51 4.49
C ARG A 84 -2.76 -9.73 5.93
N GLU A 85 -2.17 -10.70 6.60
CA GLU A 85 -2.52 -10.98 7.99
C GLU A 85 -2.19 -9.81 8.90
N ARG A 86 -1.02 -9.19 8.72
CA ARG A 86 -0.66 -8.00 9.50
C ARG A 86 -1.60 -6.85 9.23
N TYR A 87 -1.98 -6.65 7.97
CA TYR A 87 -2.90 -5.59 7.59
C TYR A 87 -4.27 -5.78 8.22
N LEU A 88 -4.81 -6.99 8.17
CA LEU A 88 -6.11 -7.30 8.76
C LEU A 88 -6.09 -7.12 10.27
N ALA A 89 -5.02 -7.52 10.94
CA ALA A 89 -4.88 -7.31 12.37
C ALA A 89 -4.87 -5.82 12.71
N SER A 90 -4.19 -5.00 11.90
CA SER A 90 -4.15 -3.55 12.09
C SER A 90 -5.52 -2.91 11.93
N VAL A 91 -6.27 -3.32 10.90
CA VAL A 91 -7.62 -2.80 10.65
C VAL A 91 -8.56 -3.18 11.79
N GLU A 92 -8.51 -4.42 12.25
CA GLU A 92 -9.31 -4.87 13.37
C GLU A 92 -9.03 -4.08 14.64
N LYS A 93 -7.76 -3.82 14.91
CA LYS A 93 -7.36 -3.02 16.07
C LYS A 93 -7.91 -1.60 15.99
N GLU A 94 -7.84 -0.98 14.83
CA GLU A 94 -8.39 0.36 14.62
C GLU A 94 -9.90 0.37 14.82
N TYR A 95 -10.59 -0.63 14.32
CA TYR A 95 -12.03 -0.75 14.48
C TYR A 95 -12.40 -0.88 15.95
N GLN A 96 -11.71 -1.69 16.71
CA GLN A 96 -11.95 -1.86 18.15
C GLN A 96 -11.70 -0.57 18.92
N ASN A 97 -10.65 0.16 18.57
CA ASN A 97 -10.35 1.43 19.22
C ASN A 97 -11.44 2.47 18.94
N ALA A 98 -11.90 2.55 17.70
CA ALA A 98 -12.96 3.48 17.33
C ALA A 98 -14.28 3.13 18.03
N ARG A 99 -14.58 1.85 18.12
CA ARG A 99 -15.77 1.36 18.82
C ARG A 99 -15.74 1.72 20.31
N GLY A 100 -14.59 1.55 20.94
CA GLY A 100 -14.42 1.91 22.34
C GLY A 100 -14.64 3.39 22.59
N LYS A 101 -14.19 4.24 21.69
CA LYS A 101 -14.42 5.68 21.80
C LYS A 101 -15.88 6.05 21.68
N VAL A 102 -16.61 5.36 20.82
CA VAL A 102 -18.04 5.63 20.62
C VAL A 102 -18.85 5.18 21.84
N GLU A 103 -18.47 4.11 22.49
CA GLU A 103 -19.16 3.57 23.65
C GLU A 103 -18.90 4.38 24.93
N THR A 104 -17.86 5.17 24.96
CA THR A 104 -17.57 6.02 26.13
C THR A 104 -18.16 7.39 25.98
#